data_9ba5c813761d969e596a74d49c1e7221
#
_entry.id   9ba5c813761d969e596a74d49c1e7221
#
_cell.length_a   1.000
_cell.length_b   1.000
_cell.length_c   1.000
_cell.angle_alpha   90.00
_cell.angle_beta   90.00
_cell.angle_gamma   90.00
#
_symmetry.space_group_name_H-M   'P 1'
#
loop_
_entity.id
_entity.type
_entity.pdbx_description
1 polymer ?
#
loop_
_entity_poly.entity_id
_entity_poly.type
_entity_poly.pdbx_seq_one_letter_code
_entity_poly.pdbx_strand_id
1 'polypeptide(L)'
;MNKFLSASILAVTLGACGGQTGTENKTDHSKSPAETVESAASEIVKNPNKDVFFGDLHIHTKNSFDAYIFNVRSTPDDVYRFAKGEAVRHPVGFEIKIGGDPLDFVGTTDHGAYMGILPAMDTDGHPLSKVELAKTMFGTDPELITQAFATIGGSVRSGIPFEEIYDRDIVDSAWKQSIDAANRHYEPGKLTTFSAYEYTSVTVRPGDESFAGGNLHRNVVFENEAPKRLFSTLDSTNPEDLWDWMDTERAAGRDVMAIPHNSNVSDGKMFDLVTYEGKPLDKAYAEQRMLNEPLVEMTQVKGTSETHPALSPNDEWADFEIYEDLLSSYIKSKINGGYVREALANGLKIEQETGANPFKFGMIGASDTHVAGGAFDEKDYWSKVGILDATPIARGSAPPGGAKTWEGVERDQNAEHWFSKWGASGLAAVWAEENTRESIFAAMRRKETYATSGPRMKVRMFGGYGYDTDLLDDADMIAKAYAGGVPMGGDLVKNNTAPSFLVWAMRDPRNAPLQRLQMVKSWYENGETREALYDIACSD
;
A
#
# COMPACT_ATOMS: atom_id res chain seq x y z
N MET A 1 33.13 -10.15 -36.00
CA MET A 1 32.62 -11.31 -36.80
C MET A 1 31.13 -11.40 -36.54
N ASN A 2 30.35 -11.00 -37.54
CA ASN A 2 28.88 -10.96 -37.48
C ASN A 2 28.27 -12.38 -37.45
N LYS A 3 27.29 -12.59 -36.57
CA LYS A 3 26.28 -13.63 -36.82
C LYS A 3 24.89 -13.01 -36.61
N PHE A 4 24.22 -12.83 -37.75
CA PHE A 4 22.79 -12.55 -37.82
C PHE A 4 21.99 -13.81 -37.46
N LEU A 5 20.95 -13.69 -36.65
CA LEU A 5 19.90 -14.68 -36.54
C LEU A 5 18.61 -14.11 -37.17
N SER A 6 18.12 -14.85 -38.16
CA SER A 6 16.95 -14.54 -38.94
C SER A 6 15.67 -14.85 -38.18
N ALA A 7 14.73 -13.92 -38.18
CA ALA A 7 13.34 -14.15 -37.75
C ALA A 7 12.52 -14.65 -38.92
N SER A 8 11.86 -15.78 -38.77
CA SER A 8 10.91 -16.33 -39.76
C SER A 8 9.50 -15.80 -39.45
N ILE A 9 8.95 -15.06 -40.41
CA ILE A 9 7.56 -14.60 -40.41
C ILE A 9 6.71 -15.70 -41.07
N LEU A 10 5.69 -16.18 -40.34
CA LEU A 10 4.67 -17.08 -40.92
C LEU A 10 3.44 -16.24 -41.27
N ALA A 11 3.19 -16.10 -42.59
CA ALA A 11 2.01 -15.46 -43.12
C ALA A 11 0.89 -16.50 -43.29
N VAL A 12 -0.28 -16.24 -42.76
CA VAL A 12 -1.51 -17.00 -43.01
C VAL A 12 -2.38 -16.21 -43.95
N THR A 13 -2.61 -16.77 -45.14
CA THR A 13 -3.48 -16.24 -46.18
C THR A 13 -4.94 -16.56 -45.91
N LEU A 14 -5.79 -15.54 -45.98
CA LEU A 14 -7.25 -15.64 -46.05
C LEU A 14 -7.69 -16.10 -47.45
N GLY A 15 -8.45 -17.18 -47.50
CA GLY A 15 -9.17 -17.59 -48.70
C GLY A 15 -10.66 -17.27 -48.56
N ALA A 16 -11.15 -16.43 -49.48
CA ALA A 16 -12.56 -16.16 -49.64
C ALA A 16 -13.06 -16.90 -50.90
N CYS A 17 -14.28 -17.48 -50.84
CA CYS A 17 -15.22 -17.78 -51.93
C CYS A 17 -16.40 -18.53 -51.29
N GLY A 18 -17.66 -18.27 -51.48
CA GLY A 18 -18.44 -17.73 -52.55
C GLY A 18 -19.84 -18.35 -52.43
N GLY A 19 -20.89 -17.58 -52.62
CA GLY A 19 -22.26 -17.89 -52.23
C GLY A 19 -23.00 -18.92 -53.13
N GLN A 20 -24.15 -19.32 -52.64
CA GLN A 20 -25.39 -19.50 -53.43
C GLN A 20 -26.63 -19.77 -52.55
N THR A 21 -27.59 -18.89 -52.70
CA THR A 21 -29.07 -18.98 -52.86
C THR A 21 -29.88 -20.16 -52.34
N GLY A 22 -30.77 -19.85 -51.41
CA GLY A 22 -32.21 -20.05 -51.48
C GLY A 22 -32.84 -21.41 -51.21
N THR A 23 -33.63 -21.48 -50.16
CA THR A 23 -35.08 -21.80 -50.22
C THR A 23 -35.68 -21.74 -48.80
N GLU A 24 -36.82 -21.05 -48.68
CA GLU A 24 -37.70 -21.06 -47.51
C GLU A 24 -38.27 -22.45 -47.26
N ASN A 25 -38.35 -22.82 -45.98
CA ASN A 25 -39.49 -23.63 -45.50
C ASN A 25 -39.77 -23.34 -44.03
N LYS A 26 -41.06 -23.17 -43.73
CA LYS A 26 -41.67 -22.89 -42.46
C LYS A 26 -41.82 -24.14 -41.60
N THR A 27 -41.96 -23.87 -40.30
CA THR A 27 -42.54 -24.69 -39.18
C THR A 27 -41.55 -25.63 -38.50
N ASP A 28 -41.28 -25.53 -37.21
CA ASP A 28 -42.17 -25.91 -36.12
C ASP A 28 -41.58 -25.46 -34.76
N HIS A 29 -42.46 -25.05 -33.84
CA HIS A 29 -42.11 -24.75 -32.45
C HIS A 29 -41.95 -26.06 -31.66
N SER A 30 -40.69 -26.42 -31.30
CA SER A 30 -40.48 -27.34 -30.17
C SER A 30 -39.27 -26.90 -29.34
N LYS A 31 -39.50 -26.84 -28.07
CA LYS A 31 -38.65 -26.46 -26.94
C LYS A 31 -37.21 -26.94 -27.10
N SER A 32 -36.26 -25.98 -27.15
CA SER A 32 -34.85 -26.26 -26.87
C SER A 32 -34.61 -26.36 -25.37
N PRO A 33 -33.84 -27.33 -24.88
CA PRO A 33 -33.40 -27.35 -23.48
C PRO A 33 -32.41 -26.22 -23.29
N ALA A 34 -32.55 -25.47 -22.19
CA ALA A 34 -31.54 -24.55 -21.72
C ALA A 34 -30.26 -25.35 -21.47
N GLU A 35 -29.27 -25.22 -22.33
CA GLU A 35 -27.89 -25.56 -22.02
C GLU A 35 -27.44 -24.63 -20.90
N THR A 36 -27.38 -25.14 -19.69
CA THR A 36 -26.58 -24.59 -18.62
C THR A 36 -25.13 -24.64 -19.09
N VAL A 37 -24.63 -23.52 -19.55
CA VAL A 37 -23.19 -23.32 -19.70
C VAL A 37 -22.66 -23.27 -18.26
N GLU A 38 -22.30 -24.42 -17.71
CA GLU A 38 -21.34 -24.48 -16.62
C GLU A 38 -20.05 -23.87 -17.16
N SER A 39 -19.78 -22.63 -16.75
CA SER A 39 -18.47 -22.03 -16.87
C SER A 39 -17.51 -22.97 -16.12
N ALA A 40 -16.76 -23.77 -16.86
CA ALA A 40 -15.64 -24.50 -16.31
C ALA A 40 -14.69 -23.43 -15.73
N ALA A 41 -14.69 -23.28 -14.41
CA ALA A 41 -13.67 -22.52 -13.72
C ALA A 41 -12.33 -23.14 -14.15
N SER A 42 -11.51 -22.39 -14.89
CA SER A 42 -10.18 -22.85 -15.26
C SER A 42 -9.45 -23.16 -13.96
N GLU A 43 -8.97 -24.38 -13.84
CA GLU A 43 -8.20 -24.82 -12.68
C GLU A 43 -6.98 -23.89 -12.54
N ILE A 44 -6.87 -23.19 -11.40
CA ILE A 44 -5.76 -22.28 -11.14
C ILE A 44 -4.53 -23.13 -10.93
N VAL A 45 -3.54 -22.95 -11.81
CA VAL A 45 -2.29 -23.72 -11.76
C VAL A 45 -1.38 -23.14 -10.69
N LYS A 46 -1.03 -23.95 -9.68
CA LYS A 46 -0.05 -23.59 -8.65
C LYS A 46 1.37 -23.67 -9.20
N ASN A 47 2.13 -22.59 -9.07
CA ASN A 47 3.56 -22.56 -9.33
C ASN A 47 4.35 -22.78 -8.03
N PRO A 48 4.98 -23.96 -7.80
CA PRO A 48 5.76 -24.22 -6.59
C PRO A 48 7.00 -23.31 -6.47
N ASN A 49 7.48 -22.76 -7.59
CA ASN A 49 8.57 -21.79 -7.63
C ASN A 49 8.09 -20.35 -7.43
N LYS A 50 6.78 -20.17 -7.27
CA LYS A 50 6.06 -18.92 -7.08
C LYS A 50 6.19 -17.92 -8.23
N ASP A 51 5.17 -17.13 -8.42
CA ASP A 51 5.16 -15.97 -9.29
C ASP A 51 5.10 -14.70 -8.44
N VAL A 52 5.57 -13.57 -8.99
CA VAL A 52 5.41 -12.29 -8.31
C VAL A 52 4.10 -11.64 -8.76
N PHE A 53 3.32 -11.23 -7.78
CA PHE A 53 2.08 -10.49 -7.94
C PHE A 53 2.25 -9.06 -7.42
N PHE A 54 1.75 -8.08 -8.20
CA PHE A 54 1.83 -6.66 -7.86
C PHE A 54 0.46 -6.10 -7.50
N GLY A 55 0.39 -5.38 -6.40
CA GLY A 55 -0.87 -4.85 -5.91
C GLY A 55 -0.75 -3.58 -5.09
N ASP A 56 -1.91 -3.06 -4.69
CA ASP A 56 -2.04 -1.88 -3.86
C ASP A 56 -3.03 -2.13 -2.73
N LEU A 57 -2.57 -1.99 -1.49
CA LEU A 57 -3.36 -2.23 -0.29
C LEU A 57 -3.58 -0.95 0.52
N HIS A 58 -3.52 0.23 -0.15
CA HIS A 58 -3.74 1.51 0.50
C HIS A 58 -4.45 2.48 -0.45
N ILE A 59 -5.78 2.39 -0.49
CA ILE A 59 -6.62 3.15 -1.42
C ILE A 59 -7.89 3.63 -0.70
N HIS A 60 -8.18 4.93 -0.83
CA HIS A 60 -9.35 5.56 -0.27
C HIS A 60 -10.42 5.86 -1.33
N THR A 61 -11.67 5.84 -0.89
CA THR A 61 -12.85 6.12 -1.70
C THR A 61 -13.69 7.24 -1.07
N LYS A 62 -14.88 7.49 -1.61
CA LYS A 62 -15.84 8.42 -1.00
C LYS A 62 -16.23 8.05 0.45
N ASN A 63 -15.93 6.82 0.90
CA ASN A 63 -16.27 6.39 2.25
C ASN A 63 -15.28 6.91 3.30
N SER A 64 -14.06 7.31 2.91
CA SER A 64 -13.13 8.05 3.77
C SER A 64 -13.58 9.47 3.99
N PHE A 65 -13.53 9.94 5.23
CA PHE A 65 -13.99 11.28 5.57
C PHE A 65 -13.22 12.37 4.82
N ASP A 66 -11.91 12.25 4.74
CA ASP A 66 -11.03 13.23 4.08
C ASP A 66 -11.17 13.18 2.55
N ALA A 67 -11.20 12.00 1.94
CA ALA A 67 -11.45 11.87 0.52
C ALA A 67 -12.77 12.54 0.11
N TYR A 68 -13.82 12.35 0.90
CA TYR A 68 -15.11 13.01 0.64
C TYR A 68 -15.02 14.53 0.76
N ILE A 69 -14.34 15.05 1.78
CA ILE A 69 -14.07 16.48 1.96
C ILE A 69 -13.27 17.03 0.77
N PHE A 70 -12.31 16.27 0.24
CA PHE A 70 -11.51 16.63 -0.94
C PHE A 70 -12.26 16.45 -2.29
N ASN A 71 -13.58 16.35 -2.21
CA ASN A 71 -14.49 16.20 -3.35
C ASN A 71 -14.35 14.91 -4.13
N VAL A 72 -13.78 13.86 -3.53
CA VAL A 72 -13.77 12.52 -4.12
C VAL A 72 -15.15 11.88 -4.01
N ARG A 73 -15.60 11.27 -5.10
CA ARG A 73 -16.90 10.58 -5.17
C ARG A 73 -16.76 9.16 -5.73
N SER A 74 -15.52 8.70 -5.95
CA SER A 74 -15.21 7.33 -6.37
C SER A 74 -15.67 6.34 -5.32
N THR A 75 -16.22 5.23 -5.78
CA THR A 75 -16.73 4.14 -4.96
C THR A 75 -15.70 3.01 -4.81
N PRO A 76 -15.87 2.05 -3.89
CA PRO A 76 -15.05 0.84 -3.87
C PRO A 76 -15.06 0.07 -5.21
N ASP A 77 -16.20 0.03 -5.92
CA ASP A 77 -16.27 -0.59 -7.26
C ASP A 77 -15.36 0.12 -8.27
N ASP A 78 -15.22 1.45 -8.20
CA ASP A 78 -14.31 2.21 -9.09
C ASP A 78 -12.85 1.84 -8.85
N VAL A 79 -12.44 1.57 -7.60
CA VAL A 79 -11.10 1.08 -7.28
C VAL A 79 -10.81 -0.24 -7.99
N TYR A 80 -11.73 -1.20 -7.89
CA TYR A 80 -11.55 -2.51 -8.53
C TYR A 80 -11.61 -2.43 -10.06
N ARG A 81 -12.39 -1.51 -10.63
CA ARG A 81 -12.39 -1.22 -12.07
C ARG A 81 -11.06 -0.63 -12.53
N PHE A 82 -10.52 0.34 -11.77
CA PHE A 82 -9.20 0.89 -12.04
C PHE A 82 -8.12 -0.21 -11.99
N ALA A 83 -8.15 -1.05 -10.95
CA ALA A 83 -7.21 -2.17 -10.80
C ALA A 83 -7.26 -3.15 -12.00
N LYS A 84 -8.43 -3.36 -12.61
CA LYS A 84 -8.63 -4.14 -13.83
C LYS A 84 -8.17 -3.41 -15.11
N GLY A 85 -7.69 -2.17 -15.00
CA GLY A 85 -7.24 -1.36 -16.13
C GLY A 85 -8.34 -0.57 -16.83
N GLU A 86 -9.51 -0.39 -16.20
CA GLU A 86 -10.54 0.51 -16.72
C GLU A 86 -10.24 1.97 -16.34
N ALA A 87 -10.77 2.90 -17.12
CA ALA A 87 -10.72 4.31 -16.78
C ALA A 87 -11.75 4.65 -15.71
N VAL A 88 -11.36 5.50 -14.74
CA VAL A 88 -12.23 6.04 -13.71
C VAL A 88 -12.11 7.57 -13.66
N ARG A 89 -13.18 8.23 -13.17
CA ARG A 89 -13.24 9.68 -13.19
C ARG A 89 -12.53 10.30 -11.99
N HIS A 90 -11.59 11.19 -12.26
CA HIS A 90 -10.95 12.03 -11.25
C HIS A 90 -11.90 13.17 -10.79
N PRO A 91 -11.84 13.64 -9.53
CA PRO A 91 -12.70 14.70 -9.00
C PRO A 91 -12.72 16.00 -9.81
N VAL A 92 -11.63 16.36 -10.47
CA VAL A 92 -11.57 17.56 -11.34
C VAL A 92 -12.01 17.31 -12.78
N GLY A 93 -12.53 16.10 -13.10
CA GLY A 93 -13.30 15.86 -14.31
C GLY A 93 -12.57 15.18 -15.48
N PHE A 94 -11.29 14.89 -15.38
CA PHE A 94 -10.59 14.02 -16.34
C PHE A 94 -10.69 12.54 -15.94
N GLU A 95 -10.34 11.65 -16.85
CA GLU A 95 -10.24 10.21 -16.57
C GLU A 95 -8.80 9.83 -16.23
N ILE A 96 -8.64 8.96 -15.24
CA ILE A 96 -7.39 8.30 -14.89
C ILE A 96 -7.48 6.81 -15.20
N LYS A 97 -6.36 6.23 -15.59
CA LYS A 97 -6.25 4.83 -15.95
C LYS A 97 -4.84 4.34 -15.62
N ILE A 98 -4.73 3.12 -15.10
CA ILE A 98 -3.42 2.53 -14.83
C ILE A 98 -2.57 2.45 -16.11
N GLY A 99 -1.34 2.93 -16.02
CA GLY A 99 -0.34 2.82 -17.08
C GLY A 99 0.29 1.42 -17.07
N GLY A 100 -0.06 0.58 -18.05
CA GLY A 100 0.52 -0.75 -18.13
C GLY A 100 -0.46 -1.88 -17.81
N ASP A 101 0.04 -2.94 -17.16
CA ASP A 101 -0.79 -4.12 -16.85
C ASP A 101 -1.73 -3.84 -15.66
N PRO A 102 -2.91 -4.49 -15.59
CA PRO A 102 -3.76 -4.50 -14.42
C PRO A 102 -3.00 -4.89 -13.15
N LEU A 103 -3.54 -4.51 -11.97
CA LEU A 103 -3.04 -5.03 -10.69
C LEU A 103 -3.45 -6.48 -10.52
N ASP A 104 -2.61 -7.26 -9.83
CA ASP A 104 -2.90 -8.65 -9.51
C ASP A 104 -3.73 -8.78 -8.24
N PHE A 105 -3.54 -7.85 -7.29
CA PHE A 105 -4.35 -7.80 -6.07
C PHE A 105 -4.55 -6.36 -5.59
N VAL A 106 -5.64 -6.14 -4.82
CA VAL A 106 -5.99 -4.81 -4.33
C VAL A 106 -6.94 -4.88 -3.13
N GLY A 107 -6.86 -3.88 -2.25
CA GLY A 107 -7.80 -3.67 -1.16
C GLY A 107 -8.18 -2.20 -1.02
N THR A 108 -9.46 -1.89 -0.82
CA THR A 108 -9.87 -0.55 -0.38
C THR A 108 -9.64 -0.43 1.12
N THR A 109 -9.03 0.68 1.55
CA THR A 109 -8.63 0.93 2.94
C THR A 109 -9.16 2.27 3.42
N ASP A 110 -10.44 2.51 3.21
CA ASP A 110 -11.09 3.71 3.73
C ASP A 110 -10.89 3.85 5.24
N HIS A 111 -10.71 5.09 5.72
CA HIS A 111 -10.61 5.37 7.16
C HIS A 111 -11.80 4.79 7.91
N GLY A 112 -11.56 3.94 8.92
CA GLY A 112 -12.60 3.31 9.72
C GLY A 112 -13.38 4.32 10.58
N ALA A 113 -12.72 5.39 11.01
CA ALA A 113 -13.38 6.50 11.69
C ALA A 113 -14.26 7.27 10.69
N TYR A 114 -15.53 7.47 11.04
CA TYR A 114 -16.53 8.18 10.20
C TYR A 114 -16.77 7.55 8.82
N MET A 115 -16.44 6.29 8.59
CA MET A 115 -16.64 5.61 7.31
C MET A 115 -18.10 5.77 6.82
N GLY A 116 -18.30 6.39 5.65
CA GLY A 116 -19.61 6.60 5.05
C GLY A 116 -20.49 7.69 5.70
N ILE A 117 -20.07 8.32 6.79
CA ILE A 117 -20.86 9.38 7.47
C ILE A 117 -20.99 10.61 6.60
N LEU A 118 -19.91 11.10 6.00
CA LEU A 118 -19.93 12.32 5.20
C LEU A 118 -20.81 12.18 3.93
N PRO A 119 -20.77 11.08 3.19
CA PRO A 119 -21.76 10.81 2.14
C PRO A 119 -23.21 10.90 2.62
N ALA A 120 -23.51 10.38 3.81
CA ALA A 120 -24.85 10.47 4.40
C ALA A 120 -25.23 11.92 4.76
N MET A 121 -24.28 12.71 5.28
CA MET A 121 -24.47 14.14 5.56
C MET A 121 -24.72 14.98 4.31
N ASP A 122 -24.18 14.60 3.16
CA ASP A 122 -24.34 15.30 1.85
C ASP A 122 -25.53 14.76 1.03
N THR A 123 -26.29 13.81 1.58
CA THR A 123 -27.42 13.20 0.88
C THR A 123 -28.72 13.95 1.21
N ASP A 124 -29.37 14.52 0.19
CA ASP A 124 -30.65 15.23 0.32
C ASP A 124 -31.71 14.36 1.01
N GLY A 125 -32.34 14.94 2.04
CA GLY A 125 -33.41 14.28 2.80
C GLY A 125 -32.93 13.30 3.89
N HIS A 126 -31.63 13.00 3.96
CA HIS A 126 -31.07 12.21 5.06
C HIS A 126 -31.12 13.01 6.38
N PRO A 127 -31.39 12.40 7.54
CA PRO A 127 -31.42 13.11 8.82
C PRO A 127 -30.14 13.91 9.09
N LEU A 128 -28.97 13.36 8.80
CA LEU A 128 -27.66 14.01 8.99
C LEU A 128 -27.43 15.22 8.08
N SER A 129 -28.13 15.35 6.95
CA SER A 129 -28.02 16.55 6.09
C SER A 129 -28.60 17.82 6.72
N LYS A 130 -29.32 17.68 7.83
CA LYS A 130 -29.98 18.80 8.54
C LYS A 130 -29.16 19.32 9.71
N VAL A 131 -28.10 18.61 10.13
CA VAL A 131 -27.24 19.08 11.23
C VAL A 131 -26.45 20.31 10.79
N GLU A 132 -26.14 21.21 11.72
CA GLU A 132 -25.46 22.47 11.38
C GLU A 132 -24.09 22.22 10.75
N LEU A 133 -23.35 21.23 11.26
CA LEU A 133 -22.04 20.86 10.74
C LEU A 133 -22.09 20.47 9.24
N ALA A 134 -23.15 19.81 8.78
CA ALA A 134 -23.29 19.43 7.37
C ALA A 134 -23.30 20.63 6.42
N LYS A 135 -23.79 21.80 6.87
CA LYS A 135 -23.89 23.01 6.05
C LYS A 135 -22.53 23.64 5.74
N THR A 136 -21.49 23.29 6.49
CA THR A 136 -20.15 23.87 6.40
C THR A 136 -19.06 22.85 6.00
N MET A 137 -19.46 21.59 5.68
CA MET A 137 -18.51 20.51 5.40
C MET A 137 -18.18 20.35 3.91
N PHE A 138 -19.08 20.83 3.01
CA PHE A 138 -19.02 20.46 1.60
C PHE A 138 -18.88 21.68 0.69
N GLY A 139 -18.03 21.55 -0.32
CA GLY A 139 -17.80 22.60 -1.31
C GLY A 139 -16.46 22.42 -2.02
N THR A 140 -16.10 23.44 -2.81
CA THR A 140 -14.82 23.46 -3.55
C THR A 140 -13.91 24.61 -3.10
N ASP A 141 -14.33 25.37 -2.09
CA ASP A 141 -13.53 26.44 -1.49
C ASP A 141 -12.39 25.83 -0.65
N PRO A 142 -11.10 26.12 -0.95
CA PRO A 142 -9.97 25.57 -0.22
C PRO A 142 -9.96 25.89 1.28
N GLU A 143 -10.45 27.07 1.69
CA GLU A 143 -10.51 27.44 3.11
C GLU A 143 -11.56 26.59 3.84
N LEU A 144 -12.74 26.41 3.22
CA LEU A 144 -13.80 25.55 3.74
C LEU A 144 -13.33 24.09 3.84
N ILE A 145 -12.68 23.57 2.81
CA ILE A 145 -12.12 22.22 2.79
C ILE A 145 -11.12 22.03 3.94
N THR A 146 -10.21 22.98 4.12
CA THR A 146 -9.20 22.93 5.19
C THR A 146 -9.87 22.96 6.57
N GLN A 147 -10.89 23.78 6.77
CA GLN A 147 -11.63 23.86 8.03
C GLN A 147 -12.42 22.59 8.30
N ALA A 148 -13.09 22.03 7.30
CA ALA A 148 -13.83 20.77 7.41
C ALA A 148 -12.90 19.61 7.78
N PHE A 149 -11.75 19.51 7.09
CA PHE A 149 -10.72 18.51 7.38
C PHE A 149 -10.17 18.65 8.81
N ALA A 150 -9.85 19.88 9.24
CA ALA A 150 -9.36 20.14 10.59
C ALA A 150 -10.41 19.76 11.66
N THR A 151 -11.68 20.01 11.41
CA THR A 151 -12.77 19.68 12.33
C THR A 151 -12.90 18.17 12.53
N ILE A 152 -13.12 17.41 11.46
CA ILE A 152 -13.26 15.94 11.55
C ILE A 152 -11.96 15.27 11.99
N GLY A 153 -10.82 15.67 11.41
CA GLY A 153 -9.51 15.16 11.80
C GLY A 153 -9.17 15.41 13.28
N GLY A 154 -9.64 16.51 13.86
CA GLY A 154 -9.51 16.78 15.31
C GLY A 154 -10.25 15.75 16.17
N SER A 155 -11.44 15.35 15.76
CA SER A 155 -12.21 14.29 16.41
C SER A 155 -11.51 12.92 16.26
N VAL A 156 -11.07 12.57 15.06
CA VAL A 156 -10.32 11.32 14.80
C VAL A 156 -9.07 11.25 15.67
N ARG A 157 -8.31 12.35 15.76
CA ARG A 157 -7.10 12.46 16.59
C ARG A 157 -7.37 12.30 18.08
N SER A 158 -8.46 12.88 18.57
CA SER A 158 -8.82 12.78 19.99
C SER A 158 -9.47 11.45 20.36
N GLY A 159 -9.93 10.66 19.39
CA GLY A 159 -10.74 9.47 19.60
C GLY A 159 -12.15 9.77 20.14
N ILE A 160 -12.59 11.04 20.11
CA ILE A 160 -13.89 11.47 20.63
C ILE A 160 -14.83 11.81 19.46
N PRO A 161 -15.85 10.99 19.20
CA PRO A 161 -16.76 11.24 18.10
C PRO A 161 -17.65 12.47 18.34
N PHE A 162 -18.04 13.13 17.25
CA PHE A 162 -19.13 14.10 17.28
C PHE A 162 -20.47 13.36 17.37
N GLU A 163 -21.09 13.32 18.55
CA GLU A 163 -22.33 12.58 18.81
C GLU A 163 -23.47 12.95 17.87
N GLU A 164 -23.53 14.21 17.40
CA GLU A 164 -24.59 14.69 16.50
C GLU A 164 -24.55 14.12 15.09
N ILE A 165 -23.39 13.62 14.64
CA ILE A 165 -23.21 13.05 13.29
C ILE A 165 -22.78 11.59 13.31
N TYR A 166 -22.20 11.10 14.41
CA TYR A 166 -21.69 9.73 14.47
C TYR A 166 -22.82 8.73 14.62
N ASP A 167 -22.99 7.91 13.61
CA ASP A 167 -23.97 6.83 13.58
C ASP A 167 -23.28 5.51 13.19
N ARG A 168 -23.21 4.60 14.15
CA ARG A 168 -22.53 3.31 13.97
C ARG A 168 -23.19 2.44 12.89
N ASP A 169 -24.50 2.52 12.71
CA ASP A 169 -25.20 1.73 11.69
C ASP A 169 -24.84 2.21 10.27
N ILE A 170 -24.57 3.50 10.10
CA ILE A 170 -24.04 4.04 8.82
C ILE A 170 -22.63 3.50 8.57
N VAL A 171 -21.76 3.52 9.59
CA VAL A 171 -20.39 2.97 9.48
C VAL A 171 -20.43 1.49 9.12
N ASP A 172 -21.23 0.69 9.86
CA ASP A 172 -21.38 -0.75 9.61
C ASP A 172 -21.95 -1.03 8.20
N SER A 173 -22.87 -0.17 7.71
CA SER A 173 -23.41 -0.25 6.34
C SER A 173 -22.39 0.07 5.27
N ALA A 174 -21.58 1.12 5.44
CA ALA A 174 -20.51 1.49 4.51
C ALA A 174 -19.41 0.42 4.50
N TRP A 175 -19.03 -0.11 5.65
CA TRP A 175 -18.10 -1.23 5.77
C TRP A 175 -18.61 -2.47 5.02
N LYS A 176 -19.88 -2.82 5.21
CA LYS A 176 -20.50 -3.91 4.46
C LYS A 176 -20.46 -3.69 2.94
N GLN A 177 -20.68 -2.46 2.46
CA GLN A 177 -20.58 -2.14 1.04
C GLN A 177 -19.17 -2.37 0.50
N SER A 178 -18.12 -2.02 1.26
CA SER A 178 -16.72 -2.28 0.90
C SER A 178 -16.43 -3.78 0.84
N ILE A 179 -16.89 -4.57 1.82
CA ILE A 179 -16.79 -6.04 1.80
C ILE A 179 -17.52 -6.64 0.57
N ASP A 180 -18.76 -6.19 0.32
CA ASP A 180 -19.54 -6.69 -0.81
C ASP A 180 -18.87 -6.35 -2.16
N ALA A 181 -18.27 -5.16 -2.29
CA ALA A 181 -17.54 -4.77 -3.48
C ALA A 181 -16.28 -5.63 -3.68
N ALA A 182 -15.49 -5.85 -2.62
CA ALA A 182 -14.35 -6.75 -2.67
C ALA A 182 -14.76 -8.16 -3.15
N ASN A 183 -15.85 -8.70 -2.61
CA ASN A 183 -16.34 -10.02 -3.01
C ASN A 183 -16.86 -10.08 -4.45
N ARG A 184 -17.56 -9.03 -4.93
CA ARG A 184 -18.04 -8.96 -6.33
C ARG A 184 -16.94 -8.94 -7.35
N HIS A 185 -15.81 -8.31 -7.03
CA HIS A 185 -14.71 -8.11 -7.96
C HIS A 185 -13.61 -9.17 -7.85
N TYR A 186 -13.70 -10.08 -6.88
CA TYR A 186 -12.76 -11.17 -6.72
C TYR A 186 -12.84 -12.15 -7.90
N GLU A 187 -11.75 -12.25 -8.64
CA GLU A 187 -11.58 -13.15 -9.79
C GLU A 187 -10.31 -14.00 -9.58
N PRO A 188 -10.41 -15.15 -8.87
CA PRO A 188 -9.26 -15.99 -8.59
C PRO A 188 -8.43 -16.30 -9.85
N GLY A 189 -7.11 -16.15 -9.76
CA GLY A 189 -6.19 -16.29 -10.88
C GLY A 189 -6.04 -15.06 -11.76
N LYS A 190 -6.79 -13.96 -11.50
CA LYS A 190 -6.70 -12.70 -12.27
C LYS A 190 -6.59 -11.47 -11.39
N LEU A 191 -7.56 -11.26 -10.50
CA LEU A 191 -7.57 -10.16 -9.55
C LEU A 191 -8.02 -10.67 -8.18
N THR A 192 -7.10 -10.66 -7.23
CA THR A 192 -7.42 -10.92 -5.83
C THR A 192 -7.78 -9.61 -5.13
N THR A 193 -8.93 -9.59 -4.47
CA THR A 193 -9.44 -8.43 -3.74
C THR A 193 -9.58 -8.76 -2.27
N PHE A 194 -9.14 -7.86 -1.39
CA PHE A 194 -9.23 -8.03 0.05
C PHE A 194 -10.25 -7.10 0.67
N SER A 195 -10.95 -7.56 1.70
CA SER A 195 -11.68 -6.69 2.62
C SER A 195 -10.67 -6.03 3.55
N ALA A 196 -10.60 -4.70 3.51
CA ALA A 196 -9.63 -3.95 4.29
C ALA A 196 -10.17 -2.57 4.67
N TYR A 197 -9.58 -1.96 5.70
CA TYR A 197 -9.86 -0.59 6.13
C TYR A 197 -8.63 0.00 6.80
N GLU A 198 -8.61 1.33 6.99
CA GLU A 198 -7.54 1.99 7.72
C GLU A 198 -7.94 2.35 9.15
N TYR A 199 -7.14 1.89 10.11
CA TYR A 199 -7.13 2.37 11.50
C TYR A 199 -6.23 3.60 11.59
N THR A 200 -6.81 4.78 11.87
CA THR A 200 -6.20 6.10 11.68
C THR A 200 -5.82 6.76 13.02
N SER A 201 -4.92 6.15 13.77
CA SER A 201 -4.45 6.72 15.04
C SER A 201 -3.38 7.79 14.83
N VAL A 202 -3.42 8.84 15.64
CA VAL A 202 -2.49 9.97 15.58
C VAL A 202 -2.05 10.33 16.99
N THR A 203 -0.74 10.42 17.23
CA THR A 203 -0.20 10.93 18.50
C THR A 203 -0.12 12.45 18.47
N VAL A 204 -0.21 13.06 19.66
CA VAL A 204 -0.02 14.50 19.87
C VAL A 204 1.15 14.70 20.82
N ARG A 205 2.05 15.63 20.49
CA ARG A 205 3.10 16.04 21.41
C ARG A 205 2.48 16.71 22.63
N PRO A 206 2.90 16.38 23.87
CA PRO A 206 2.44 17.08 25.07
C PRO A 206 2.71 18.58 24.96
N GLY A 207 1.67 19.40 25.16
CA GLY A 207 1.75 20.86 25.08
C GLY A 207 1.74 21.45 23.66
N ASP A 208 1.58 20.62 22.62
CA ASP A 208 1.39 21.09 21.25
C ASP A 208 -0.10 21.31 20.97
N GLU A 209 -0.49 22.58 20.79
CA GLU A 209 -1.85 22.96 20.40
C GLU A 209 -2.06 22.86 18.88
N SER A 210 -0.99 22.55 18.11
CA SER A 210 -1.08 22.40 16.66
C SER A 210 -1.90 21.16 16.30
N PHE A 211 -2.52 21.21 15.10
CA PHE A 211 -3.24 20.08 14.54
C PHE A 211 -2.30 18.91 14.14
N ALA A 212 -1.00 19.17 14.10
CA ALA A 212 0.02 18.22 13.72
C ALA A 212 0.21 17.13 14.77
N GLY A 213 0.09 15.89 14.34
CA GLY A 213 0.35 14.72 15.16
C GLY A 213 1.19 13.70 14.43
N GLY A 214 1.85 12.81 15.18
CA GLY A 214 2.60 11.69 14.65
C GLY A 214 1.66 10.61 14.13
N ASN A 215 1.87 10.20 12.89
CA ASN A 215 1.05 9.19 12.22
C ASN A 215 1.30 7.79 12.82
N LEU A 216 0.26 7.16 13.36
CA LEU A 216 0.25 5.76 13.80
C LEU A 216 -0.80 4.94 13.05
N HIS A 217 -1.03 5.26 11.77
CA HIS A 217 -2.02 4.60 10.93
C HIS A 217 -1.59 3.17 10.54
N ARG A 218 -2.58 2.29 10.36
CA ARG A 218 -2.42 0.90 9.92
C ARG A 218 -3.53 0.50 8.97
N ASN A 219 -3.18 -0.10 7.85
CA ASN A 219 -4.14 -0.78 7.01
C ASN A 219 -4.42 -2.17 7.59
N VAL A 220 -5.67 -2.45 7.92
CA VAL A 220 -6.14 -3.73 8.48
C VAL A 220 -6.72 -4.55 7.34
N VAL A 221 -6.14 -5.71 7.07
CA VAL A 221 -6.46 -6.56 5.91
C VAL A 221 -6.90 -7.94 6.41
N PHE A 222 -8.06 -8.40 5.94
CA PHE A 222 -8.60 -9.73 6.25
C PHE A 222 -8.32 -10.71 5.11
N GLU A 223 -7.97 -11.95 5.47
CA GLU A 223 -7.73 -13.00 4.48
C GLU A 223 -8.97 -13.27 3.63
N ASN A 224 -10.07 -13.63 4.27
CA ASN A 224 -11.31 -14.03 3.62
C ASN A 224 -12.53 -13.31 4.23
N GLU A 225 -12.95 -13.76 5.40
CA GLU A 225 -14.11 -13.22 6.10
C GLU A 225 -13.72 -12.02 6.96
N ALA A 226 -14.44 -10.93 6.84
CA ALA A 226 -14.28 -9.77 7.69
C ALA A 226 -15.46 -9.65 8.69
N PRO A 227 -15.25 -9.08 9.89
CA PRO A 227 -16.31 -8.92 10.88
C PRO A 227 -17.36 -7.91 10.41
N LYS A 228 -18.55 -7.97 11.00
CA LYS A 228 -19.62 -7.01 10.73
C LYS A 228 -19.30 -5.59 11.20
N ARG A 229 -18.44 -5.47 12.21
CA ARG A 229 -18.00 -4.22 12.82
C ARG A 229 -16.51 -4.12 12.79
N LEU A 230 -15.99 -3.01 12.27
CA LEU A 230 -14.57 -2.68 12.34
C LEU A 230 -14.24 -2.01 13.68
N PHE A 231 -12.96 -2.04 14.04
CA PHE A 231 -12.39 -1.31 15.17
C PHE A 231 -11.65 -0.08 14.65
N SER A 232 -11.99 1.10 15.14
CA SER A 232 -11.43 2.38 14.68
C SER A 232 -10.83 3.17 15.84
N THR A 233 -10.21 4.31 15.53
CA THR A 233 -9.70 5.24 16.54
C THR A 233 -10.79 5.85 17.43
N LEU A 234 -12.05 5.79 17.00
CA LEU A 234 -13.19 6.19 17.85
C LEU A 234 -13.57 5.10 18.88
N ASP A 235 -13.02 3.89 18.75
CA ASP A 235 -13.10 2.84 19.78
C ASP A 235 -11.89 2.93 20.74
N SER A 236 -10.66 3.12 20.21
CA SER A 236 -9.43 3.46 20.95
C SER A 236 -8.38 4.07 20.03
N THR A 237 -7.61 5.04 20.52
CA THR A 237 -6.45 5.62 19.83
C THR A 237 -5.16 4.83 20.05
N ASN A 238 -5.15 3.86 20.99
CA ASN A 238 -4.01 3.01 21.26
C ASN A 238 -3.91 1.86 20.24
N PRO A 239 -2.84 1.76 19.45
CA PRO A 239 -2.67 0.65 18.49
C PRO A 239 -2.55 -0.74 19.14
N GLU A 240 -2.17 -0.82 20.43
CA GLU A 240 -2.09 -2.07 21.16
C GLU A 240 -3.50 -2.64 21.42
N ASP A 241 -4.50 -1.79 21.63
CA ASP A 241 -5.91 -2.22 21.75
C ASP A 241 -6.46 -2.72 20.40
N LEU A 242 -5.96 -2.20 19.27
CA LEU A 242 -6.27 -2.78 17.95
C LEU A 242 -5.73 -4.21 17.85
N TRP A 243 -4.52 -4.49 18.36
CA TRP A 243 -3.98 -5.86 18.33
C TRP A 243 -4.80 -6.81 19.19
N ASP A 244 -5.27 -6.39 20.36
CA ASP A 244 -6.15 -7.19 21.23
C ASP A 244 -7.47 -7.53 20.51
N TRP A 245 -8.05 -6.56 19.80
CA TRP A 245 -9.23 -6.80 18.97
C TRP A 245 -8.93 -7.78 17.81
N MET A 246 -7.80 -7.61 17.12
CA MET A 246 -7.39 -8.53 16.04
C MET A 246 -7.15 -9.95 16.55
N ASP A 247 -6.60 -10.12 17.75
CA ASP A 247 -6.44 -11.44 18.39
C ASP A 247 -7.80 -12.08 18.65
N THR A 248 -8.82 -11.29 19.03
CA THR A 248 -10.21 -11.75 19.18
C THR A 248 -10.81 -12.19 17.85
N GLU A 249 -10.55 -11.45 16.75
CA GLU A 249 -11.01 -11.80 15.42
C GLU A 249 -10.38 -13.12 14.92
N ARG A 250 -9.06 -13.29 15.12
CA ARG A 250 -8.39 -14.57 14.81
C ARG A 250 -8.94 -15.74 15.63
N ALA A 251 -9.21 -15.54 16.92
CA ALA A 251 -9.83 -16.56 17.74
C ALA A 251 -11.24 -16.95 17.27
N ALA A 252 -11.92 -16.03 16.57
CA ALA A 252 -13.20 -16.28 15.91
C ALA A 252 -13.08 -16.90 14.49
N GLY A 253 -11.85 -17.21 14.04
CA GLY A 253 -11.57 -17.84 12.75
C GLY A 253 -11.39 -16.86 11.57
N ARG A 254 -11.28 -15.56 11.83
CA ARG A 254 -11.04 -14.53 10.82
C ARG A 254 -9.58 -14.07 10.87
N ASP A 255 -8.74 -14.61 9.99
CA ASP A 255 -7.32 -14.17 9.96
C ASP A 255 -7.21 -12.76 9.42
N VAL A 256 -6.37 -11.95 10.10
CA VAL A 256 -6.25 -10.51 9.90
C VAL A 256 -4.83 -10.05 10.22
N MET A 257 -4.30 -9.12 9.42
CA MET A 257 -3.05 -8.42 9.70
C MET A 257 -3.23 -6.91 9.61
N ALA A 258 -2.40 -6.16 10.32
CA ALA A 258 -2.28 -4.72 10.20
C ALA A 258 -0.93 -4.37 9.56
N ILE A 259 -0.93 -3.33 8.73
CA ILE A 259 0.25 -2.86 7.99
C ILE A 259 0.47 -1.39 8.36
N PRO A 260 1.41 -1.09 9.29
CA PRO A 260 1.79 0.28 9.62
C PRO A 260 2.33 1.01 8.39
N HIS A 261 1.99 2.30 8.28
CA HIS A 261 2.45 3.13 7.19
C HIS A 261 2.76 4.57 7.61
N ASN A 262 3.45 5.32 6.75
CA ASN A 262 3.94 6.68 7.02
C ASN A 262 4.72 6.80 8.33
N SER A 263 5.56 5.83 8.63
CA SER A 263 6.39 5.85 9.83
C SER A 263 7.39 7.02 9.84
N ASN A 264 7.81 7.49 8.66
CA ASN A 264 8.62 8.70 8.49
C ASN A 264 8.00 9.95 9.12
N VAL A 265 6.68 10.03 9.21
CA VAL A 265 5.94 11.15 9.82
C VAL A 265 5.19 10.75 11.09
N SER A 266 5.66 9.74 11.79
CA SER A 266 5.10 9.26 13.07
C SER A 266 5.59 10.02 14.31
N ASP A 267 6.39 11.06 14.13
CA ASP A 267 7.12 11.75 15.21
C ASP A 267 8.02 10.79 16.04
N GLY A 268 8.56 9.77 15.36
CA GLY A 268 9.39 8.73 15.98
C GLY A 268 8.63 7.71 16.81
N LYS A 269 7.29 7.67 16.70
CA LYS A 269 6.45 6.83 17.55
C LYS A 269 6.07 5.49 16.94
N MET A 270 6.21 5.32 15.62
CA MET A 270 5.86 4.05 14.98
C MET A 270 6.73 2.89 15.46
N PHE A 271 8.02 3.14 15.62
CA PHE A 271 9.01 2.16 16.06
C PHE A 271 9.71 2.61 17.36
N ASP A 272 8.92 3.19 18.30
CA ASP A 272 9.41 3.58 19.62
C ASP A 272 9.93 2.36 20.39
N LEU A 273 10.85 2.60 21.31
CA LEU A 273 11.45 1.56 22.17
C LEU A 273 10.68 1.37 23.49
N VAL A 274 9.48 1.92 23.56
CA VAL A 274 8.52 1.78 24.65
C VAL A 274 7.13 1.50 24.08
N THR A 275 6.24 0.95 24.91
CA THR A 275 4.82 0.76 24.57
C THR A 275 4.12 2.10 24.36
N TYR A 276 2.89 2.10 23.87
CA TYR A 276 2.07 3.31 23.75
C TYR A 276 1.92 4.06 25.09
N GLU A 277 1.87 3.33 26.20
CA GLU A 277 1.82 3.90 27.55
C GLU A 277 3.20 4.30 28.12
N GLY A 278 4.29 4.12 27.38
CA GLY A 278 5.65 4.47 27.80
C GLY A 278 6.34 3.41 28.69
N LYS A 279 5.85 2.17 28.74
CA LYS A 279 6.49 1.05 29.44
C LYS A 279 7.60 0.43 28.56
N PRO A 280 8.65 -0.17 29.15
CA PRO A 280 9.64 -0.92 28.39
C PRO A 280 9.00 -2.05 27.57
N LEU A 281 9.51 -2.28 26.35
CA LEU A 281 9.09 -3.41 25.54
C LEU A 281 9.55 -4.73 26.18
N ASP A 282 8.67 -5.72 26.16
CA ASP A 282 8.96 -7.07 26.62
C ASP A 282 8.71 -8.13 25.54
N LYS A 283 8.94 -9.38 25.88
CA LYS A 283 8.75 -10.50 24.96
C LYS A 283 7.30 -10.63 24.49
N ALA A 284 6.33 -10.44 25.38
CA ALA A 284 4.91 -10.60 25.04
C ALA A 284 4.47 -9.53 24.03
N TYR A 285 4.88 -8.28 24.25
CA TYR A 285 4.67 -7.19 23.30
C TYR A 285 5.26 -7.51 21.93
N ALA A 286 6.52 -7.97 21.89
CA ALA A 286 7.21 -8.25 20.64
C ALA A 286 6.52 -9.38 19.85
N GLU A 287 6.11 -10.46 20.53
CA GLU A 287 5.39 -11.58 19.91
C GLU A 287 4.02 -11.17 19.41
N GLN A 288 3.24 -10.39 20.19
CA GLN A 288 1.93 -9.89 19.78
C GLN A 288 2.05 -8.95 18.59
N ARG A 289 3.01 -8.01 18.62
CA ARG A 289 3.24 -7.08 17.51
C ARG A 289 3.54 -7.84 16.22
N MET A 290 4.46 -8.80 16.24
CA MET A 290 4.83 -9.55 15.04
C MET A 290 3.71 -10.44 14.50
N LEU A 291 2.82 -10.92 15.38
CA LEU A 291 1.63 -11.64 14.95
C LEU A 291 0.63 -10.71 14.23
N ASN A 292 0.50 -9.48 14.71
CA ASN A 292 -0.46 -8.49 14.20
C ASN A 292 0.10 -7.64 13.06
N GLU A 293 1.38 -7.24 13.13
CA GLU A 293 2.05 -6.36 12.16
C GLU A 293 3.24 -7.08 11.49
N PRO A 294 3.00 -8.15 10.68
CA PRO A 294 4.08 -8.88 10.02
C PRO A 294 4.73 -8.10 8.88
N LEU A 295 4.09 -7.05 8.39
CA LEU A 295 4.54 -6.19 7.29
C LEU A 295 4.59 -4.73 7.72
N VAL A 296 5.32 -3.93 6.95
CA VAL A 296 5.30 -2.47 6.98
C VAL A 296 5.23 -1.91 5.55
N GLU A 297 4.48 -0.85 5.36
CA GLU A 297 4.50 -0.07 4.13
C GLU A 297 5.69 0.89 4.17
N MET A 298 6.67 0.62 3.31
CA MET A 298 7.96 1.31 3.30
C MET A 298 7.95 2.56 2.44
N THR A 299 7.09 2.64 1.42
CA THR A 299 7.04 3.77 0.49
C THR A 299 5.64 3.99 -0.06
N GLN A 300 5.28 5.25 -0.24
CA GLN A 300 4.04 5.73 -0.86
C GLN A 300 4.22 7.19 -1.30
N VAL A 301 3.18 7.83 -1.83
CA VAL A 301 3.26 9.22 -2.33
C VAL A 301 3.75 10.25 -1.31
N LYS A 302 3.59 10.02 0.00
CA LYS A 302 4.11 10.87 1.09
C LYS A 302 5.55 10.49 1.49
N GLY A 303 6.33 9.97 0.55
CA GLY A 303 7.76 9.68 0.68
C GLY A 303 8.07 8.31 1.23
N THR A 304 9.38 8.06 1.34
CA THR A 304 9.93 6.81 1.86
C THR A 304 9.98 6.78 3.38
N SER A 305 9.73 5.60 3.95
CA SER A 305 10.04 5.26 5.34
C SER A 305 11.25 4.31 5.44
N GLU A 306 12.00 4.09 4.36
CA GLU A 306 13.13 3.15 4.35
C GLU A 306 14.25 3.56 5.30
N THR A 307 14.87 4.70 5.01
CA THR A 307 15.94 5.29 5.83
C THR A 307 15.99 6.81 5.63
N HIS A 308 16.92 7.46 6.31
CA HIS A 308 17.15 8.90 6.25
C HIS A 308 18.66 9.17 6.26
N PRO A 309 19.18 10.25 5.58
CA PRO A 309 20.61 10.57 5.58
C PRO A 309 21.25 10.70 6.97
N ALA A 310 20.48 11.11 7.98
CA ALA A 310 20.96 11.18 9.35
C ALA A 310 21.15 9.81 10.02
N LEU A 311 20.46 8.76 9.53
CA LEU A 311 20.54 7.39 10.05
C LEU A 311 21.50 6.53 9.23
N SER A 312 21.56 6.74 7.93
CA SER A 312 22.41 6.02 6.98
C SER A 312 23.35 6.97 6.23
N PRO A 313 24.33 7.61 6.92
CA PRO A 313 25.16 8.68 6.33
C PRO A 313 26.14 8.19 5.26
N ASN A 314 26.33 6.88 5.13
CA ASN A 314 27.19 6.25 4.13
C ASN A 314 26.41 5.74 2.91
N ASP A 315 25.08 5.92 2.88
CA ASP A 315 24.23 5.55 1.77
C ASP A 315 23.94 6.79 0.90
N GLU A 316 24.46 6.81 -0.32
CA GLU A 316 24.26 7.91 -1.26
C GLU A 316 22.80 8.05 -1.74
N TRP A 317 21.95 7.05 -1.49
CA TRP A 317 20.53 7.01 -1.85
C TRP A 317 19.59 7.25 -0.67
N ALA A 318 20.15 7.50 0.52
CA ALA A 318 19.35 7.71 1.73
C ALA A 318 18.44 8.95 1.66
N ASP A 319 18.67 9.86 0.72
CA ASP A 319 17.86 11.06 0.49
C ASP A 319 16.75 10.88 -0.56
N PHE A 320 16.54 9.66 -1.07
CA PHE A 320 15.51 9.38 -2.06
C PHE A 320 14.10 9.56 -1.46
N GLU A 321 13.29 10.42 -2.10
CA GLU A 321 11.89 10.70 -1.73
C GLU A 321 11.66 11.00 -0.24
N ILE A 322 12.53 11.77 0.39
CA ILE A 322 12.39 12.17 1.79
C ILE A 322 11.23 13.15 1.97
N TYR A 323 10.30 12.79 2.86
CA TYR A 323 9.24 13.64 3.35
C TYR A 323 9.24 13.62 4.89
N GLU A 324 9.47 14.79 5.51
CA GLU A 324 9.74 14.88 6.95
C GLU A 324 8.68 15.67 7.74
N ASP A 325 7.74 16.34 7.06
CA ASP A 325 6.78 17.21 7.74
C ASP A 325 5.62 16.36 8.30
N LEU A 326 5.27 16.55 9.58
CA LEU A 326 4.05 15.95 10.14
C LEU A 326 2.85 16.36 9.28
N LEU A 327 1.93 15.43 9.05
CA LEU A 327 0.83 15.64 8.11
C LEU A 327 0.06 16.93 8.42
N SER A 328 -0.27 17.67 7.35
CA SER A 328 -0.97 18.95 7.40
C SER A 328 -0.27 20.02 8.24
N SER A 329 1.06 19.98 8.31
CA SER A 329 1.87 20.96 9.02
C SER A 329 3.27 21.16 8.40
N TYR A 330 4.00 22.14 8.89
CA TYR A 330 5.42 22.36 8.59
C TYR A 330 6.33 21.95 9.76
N ILE A 331 5.79 21.22 10.73
CA ILE A 331 6.53 20.72 11.89
C ILE A 331 7.27 19.46 11.47
N LYS A 332 8.59 19.43 11.67
CA LYS A 332 9.40 18.26 11.35
C LYS A 332 9.11 17.10 12.30
N SER A 333 8.90 15.93 11.72
CA SER A 333 8.85 14.65 12.43
C SER A 333 10.20 14.35 13.07
N LYS A 334 10.23 13.66 14.19
CA LYS A 334 11.46 13.07 14.73
C LYS A 334 11.92 11.94 13.83
N ILE A 335 13.20 11.91 13.53
CA ILE A 335 13.79 10.91 12.62
C ILE A 335 13.86 9.55 13.32
N ASN A 336 14.50 9.48 14.50
CA ASN A 336 14.63 8.22 15.24
C ASN A 336 13.26 7.64 15.63
N GLY A 337 13.08 6.34 15.42
CA GLY A 337 11.82 5.63 15.61
C GLY A 337 10.83 5.77 14.45
N GLY A 338 11.23 6.44 13.35
CA GLY A 338 10.41 6.67 12.17
C GLY A 338 10.80 5.86 10.94
N TYR A 339 11.94 5.17 10.93
CA TYR A 339 12.47 4.54 9.72
C TYR A 339 12.73 3.05 9.87
N VAL A 340 12.45 2.31 8.80
CA VAL A 340 12.43 0.84 8.74
C VAL A 340 13.80 0.22 9.00
N ARG A 341 14.89 0.74 8.39
CA ARG A 341 16.24 0.18 8.60
C ARG A 341 16.70 0.33 10.06
N GLU A 342 16.41 1.49 10.68
CA GLU A 342 16.68 1.70 12.11
C GLU A 342 15.86 0.74 12.98
N ALA A 343 14.57 0.57 12.65
CA ALA A 343 13.69 -0.34 13.38
C ALA A 343 14.18 -1.79 13.32
N LEU A 344 14.57 -2.28 12.12
CA LEU A 344 15.15 -3.62 11.95
C LEU A 344 16.41 -3.80 12.81
N ALA A 345 17.29 -2.80 12.85
CA ALA A 345 18.50 -2.84 13.67
C ALA A 345 18.18 -2.82 15.18
N ASN A 346 17.24 -1.97 15.60
CA ASN A 346 16.77 -1.92 16.99
C ASN A 346 16.06 -3.22 17.39
N GLY A 347 15.35 -3.86 16.47
CA GLY A 347 14.73 -5.17 16.71
C GLY A 347 15.72 -6.25 17.10
N LEU A 348 16.92 -6.28 16.49
CA LEU A 348 18.00 -7.21 16.87
C LEU A 348 18.50 -6.98 18.31
N LYS A 349 18.59 -5.72 18.73
CA LYS A 349 18.93 -5.35 20.10
C LYS A 349 17.86 -5.82 21.08
N ILE A 350 16.58 -5.52 20.79
CA ILE A 350 15.47 -5.90 21.65
C ILE A 350 15.39 -7.43 21.78
N GLU A 351 15.58 -8.18 20.68
CA GLU A 351 15.60 -9.65 20.69
C GLU A 351 16.67 -10.20 21.65
N GLN A 352 17.86 -9.59 21.67
CA GLN A 352 18.91 -10.00 22.58
C GLN A 352 18.57 -9.70 24.05
N GLU A 353 17.85 -8.61 24.31
CA GLU A 353 17.48 -8.16 25.65
C GLU A 353 16.24 -8.88 26.21
N THR A 354 15.26 -9.19 25.36
CA THR A 354 13.92 -9.68 25.77
C THR A 354 13.63 -11.12 25.31
N GLY A 355 14.35 -11.61 24.30
CA GLY A 355 14.14 -12.92 23.70
C GLY A 355 13.13 -12.94 22.54
N ALA A 356 12.63 -11.77 22.09
CA ALA A 356 11.79 -11.63 20.91
C ALA A 356 12.03 -10.28 20.21
N ASN A 357 11.79 -10.23 18.88
CA ASN A 357 12.03 -9.07 18.03
C ASN A 357 10.70 -8.48 17.56
N PRO A 358 10.34 -7.24 17.95
CA PRO A 358 9.08 -6.62 17.59
C PRO A 358 9.07 -6.01 16.17
N PHE A 359 10.21 -6.00 15.47
CA PHE A 359 10.41 -5.29 14.20
C PHE A 359 10.92 -6.21 13.07
N LYS A 360 10.61 -7.50 13.13
CA LYS A 360 11.04 -8.50 12.14
C LYS A 360 10.04 -8.61 10.99
N PHE A 361 9.61 -7.48 10.47
CA PHE A 361 8.58 -7.37 9.44
C PHE A 361 9.15 -7.51 8.01
N GLY A 362 8.29 -7.89 7.06
CA GLY A 362 8.48 -7.72 5.62
C GLY A 362 8.06 -6.32 5.17
N MET A 363 8.36 -5.98 3.92
CA MET A 363 8.12 -4.65 3.37
C MET A 363 7.18 -4.72 2.18
N ILE A 364 6.29 -3.72 2.05
CA ILE A 364 5.48 -3.46 0.86
C ILE A 364 5.55 -1.97 0.52
N GLY A 365 5.18 -1.61 -0.72
CA GLY A 365 4.83 -0.26 -1.10
C GLY A 365 3.34 -0.16 -1.39
N ALA A 366 2.78 1.04 -1.37
CA ALA A 366 1.38 1.28 -1.70
C ALA A 366 1.17 2.71 -2.20
N SER A 367 -0.06 3.09 -2.59
CA SER A 367 -0.31 4.41 -3.15
C SER A 367 -0.76 5.45 -2.13
N ASP A 368 -1.58 5.06 -1.18
CA ASP A 368 -2.34 5.97 -0.32
C ASP A 368 -3.17 6.99 -1.15
N THR A 369 -3.65 6.56 -2.30
CA THR A 369 -4.45 7.42 -3.17
C THR A 369 -5.85 7.62 -2.62
N HIS A 370 -6.40 8.83 -2.80
CA HIS A 370 -7.78 9.17 -2.43
C HIS A 370 -8.69 9.32 -3.66
N VAL A 371 -8.21 8.98 -4.86
CA VAL A 371 -8.96 9.15 -6.12
C VAL A 371 -9.20 7.82 -6.86
N ALA A 372 -9.32 6.73 -6.11
CA ALA A 372 -9.54 5.35 -6.57
C ALA A 372 -8.37 4.68 -7.31
N GLY A 373 -7.33 5.40 -7.70
CA GLY A 373 -6.20 4.81 -8.41
C GLY A 373 -4.90 5.57 -8.23
N GLY A 374 -3.80 4.83 -7.94
CA GLY A 374 -2.46 5.37 -7.78
C GLY A 374 -1.79 5.71 -9.11
N ALA A 375 -0.98 6.77 -9.12
CA ALA A 375 -0.05 7.08 -10.21
C ALA A 375 1.28 6.39 -9.94
N PHE A 376 1.55 5.29 -10.65
CA PHE A 376 2.75 4.47 -10.45
C PHE A 376 3.91 4.85 -11.37
N ASP A 377 3.74 5.85 -12.23
CA ASP A 377 4.76 6.37 -13.14
C ASP A 377 4.86 7.88 -12.98
N GLU A 378 6.04 8.39 -12.64
CA GLU A 378 6.31 9.81 -12.43
C GLU A 378 5.95 10.69 -13.63
N LYS A 379 6.11 10.20 -14.85
CA LYS A 379 5.78 10.96 -16.06
C LYS A 379 4.27 11.08 -16.32
N ASP A 380 3.47 10.18 -15.73
CA ASP A 380 2.01 10.15 -15.84
C ASP A 380 1.33 10.46 -14.50
N TYR A 381 1.96 11.29 -13.67
CA TYR A 381 1.48 11.64 -12.34
C TYR A 381 0.20 12.46 -12.39
N TRP A 382 -0.78 12.08 -11.54
CA TRP A 382 -1.99 12.85 -11.28
C TRP A 382 -2.18 13.09 -9.77
N SER A 383 -3.15 13.95 -9.43
CA SER A 383 -3.50 14.29 -8.06
C SER A 383 -3.88 13.05 -7.22
N LYS A 384 -3.40 13.03 -5.97
CA LYS A 384 -3.69 11.97 -4.98
C LYS A 384 -4.89 12.30 -4.08
N VAL A 385 -5.07 13.57 -3.68
CA VAL A 385 -6.07 14.01 -2.68
C VAL A 385 -7.22 14.82 -3.29
N GLY A 386 -7.64 14.48 -4.49
CA GLY A 386 -8.80 15.10 -5.12
C GLY A 386 -8.52 16.50 -5.63
N ILE A 387 -9.27 17.51 -5.16
CA ILE A 387 -9.14 18.86 -5.70
C ILE A 387 -8.01 19.69 -5.10
N LEU A 388 -7.46 19.31 -3.94
CA LEU A 388 -6.44 20.11 -3.26
C LEU A 388 -5.10 20.10 -3.98
N ASP A 389 -4.65 18.97 -4.53
CA ASP A 389 -3.39 18.83 -5.24
C ASP A 389 -3.55 18.65 -6.76
N ALA A 390 -4.74 18.95 -7.30
CA ALA A 390 -5.09 18.74 -8.70
C ALA A 390 -4.45 19.73 -9.69
N THR A 391 -3.85 20.81 -9.20
CA THR A 391 -3.27 21.85 -10.07
C THR A 391 -1.74 21.81 -10.07
N PRO A 392 -1.08 22.21 -11.17
CA PRO A 392 0.37 22.35 -11.21
C PRO A 392 0.93 23.29 -10.13
N ILE A 393 0.17 24.31 -9.73
CA ILE A 393 0.55 25.25 -8.66
C ILE A 393 0.54 24.55 -7.31
N ALA A 394 -0.52 23.83 -6.97
CA ALA A 394 -0.63 23.11 -5.71
C ALA A 394 0.47 22.07 -5.52
N ARG A 395 0.90 21.41 -6.60
CA ARG A 395 2.00 20.44 -6.60
C ARG A 395 3.41 21.05 -6.73
N GLY A 396 3.51 22.36 -6.84
CA GLY A 396 4.78 23.06 -6.98
C GLY A 396 5.47 22.91 -8.35
N SER A 397 4.82 22.30 -9.35
CA SER A 397 5.35 22.18 -10.71
C SER A 397 5.15 23.45 -11.56
N ALA A 398 4.32 24.38 -11.10
CA ALA A 398 4.18 25.71 -11.66
C ALA A 398 4.19 26.76 -10.54
N PRO A 399 4.73 27.98 -10.79
CA PRO A 399 4.77 29.02 -9.77
C PRO A 399 3.39 29.61 -9.51
N PRO A 400 3.12 30.05 -8.28
CA PRO A 400 1.87 30.73 -7.94
C PRO A 400 1.76 32.08 -8.63
N GLY A 401 0.50 32.49 -8.91
CA GLY A 401 0.19 33.86 -9.35
C GLY A 401 0.69 34.26 -10.74
N GLY A 402 1.11 33.31 -11.57
CA GLY A 402 1.64 33.59 -12.91
C GLY A 402 2.96 34.36 -12.88
N ALA A 403 3.69 34.34 -11.78
CA ALA A 403 4.98 34.97 -11.63
C ALA A 403 5.97 34.47 -12.68
N LYS A 404 6.71 35.37 -13.29
CA LYS A 404 7.78 35.06 -14.23
C LYS A 404 8.94 34.42 -13.46
N THR A 405 9.25 33.19 -13.77
CA THR A 405 10.03 32.26 -12.95
C THR A 405 11.52 32.21 -13.19
N TRP A 406 12.11 33.18 -13.79
CA TRP A 406 13.54 33.15 -14.06
C TRP A 406 14.22 34.34 -13.38
N GLU A 407 15.19 34.10 -12.49
CA GLU A 407 16.01 35.04 -11.75
C GLU A 407 15.29 36.12 -10.89
N GLY A 408 15.38 35.98 -9.58
CA GLY A 408 14.99 37.00 -8.60
C GLY A 408 13.54 36.98 -8.13
N VAL A 409 12.81 35.90 -8.36
CA VAL A 409 11.49 35.73 -7.75
C VAL A 409 11.66 35.23 -6.32
N GLU A 410 11.33 36.06 -5.34
CA GLU A 410 11.09 35.58 -3.98
C GLU A 410 9.95 34.55 -4.06
N ARG A 411 10.25 33.29 -3.73
CA ARG A 411 9.21 32.29 -3.51
C ARG A 411 8.33 32.82 -2.37
N ASP A 412 7.04 32.98 -2.64
CA ASP A 412 6.08 33.11 -1.56
C ASP A 412 6.18 31.85 -0.72
N GLN A 413 6.63 31.96 0.53
CA GLN A 413 6.79 30.83 1.45
C GLN A 413 5.42 30.13 1.71
N ASN A 414 4.32 30.83 1.51
CA ASN A 414 2.98 30.24 1.57
C ASN A 414 2.60 29.44 0.31
N ALA A 415 3.42 29.47 -0.74
CA ALA A 415 3.20 28.70 -1.97
C ALA A 415 3.91 27.34 -1.99
N GLU A 416 4.76 27.04 -1.02
CA GLU A 416 5.32 25.69 -0.85
C GLU A 416 4.27 24.80 -0.17
N HIS A 417 3.42 24.19 -0.98
CA HIS A 417 2.55 23.17 -0.48
C HIS A 417 3.32 21.89 -0.15
N TRP A 418 2.90 21.16 0.90
CA TRP A 418 3.40 19.83 1.23
C TRP A 418 3.33 18.87 0.03
N PHE A 419 2.34 19.05 -0.85
CA PHE A 419 2.16 18.24 -2.06
C PHE A 419 3.31 18.34 -3.06
N SER A 420 4.10 19.40 -3.04
CA SER A 420 5.25 19.57 -3.94
C SER A 420 6.39 18.58 -3.66
N LYS A 421 6.37 17.94 -2.48
CA LYS A 421 7.36 16.95 -2.04
C LYS A 421 6.86 15.51 -2.21
N TRP A 422 5.65 15.32 -2.76
CA TRP A 422 5.09 14.01 -2.95
C TRP A 422 5.60 13.37 -4.24
N GLY A 423 5.95 12.07 -4.13
CA GLY A 423 6.41 11.26 -5.25
C GLY A 423 5.30 10.43 -5.90
N ALA A 424 5.69 9.48 -6.75
CA ALA A 424 4.79 8.49 -7.31
C ALA A 424 4.32 7.51 -6.25
N SER A 425 3.26 6.76 -6.58
CA SER A 425 2.75 5.69 -5.74
C SER A 425 3.73 4.53 -5.66
N GLY A 426 3.88 3.95 -4.47
CA GLY A 426 4.53 2.66 -4.30
C GLY A 426 3.64 1.50 -4.73
N LEU A 427 4.23 0.31 -4.89
CA LEU A 427 3.54 -0.95 -5.13
C LEU A 427 4.01 -2.02 -4.16
N ALA A 428 3.07 -2.87 -3.73
CA ALA A 428 3.38 -4.12 -3.07
C ALA A 428 3.73 -5.19 -4.11
N ALA A 429 4.78 -5.95 -3.86
CA ALA A 429 5.14 -7.13 -4.64
C ALA A 429 5.19 -8.36 -3.72
N VAL A 430 4.51 -9.44 -4.10
CA VAL A 430 4.31 -10.63 -3.29
C VAL A 430 4.65 -11.87 -4.10
N TRP A 431 5.55 -12.73 -3.60
CA TRP A 431 5.86 -14.03 -4.19
C TRP A 431 4.91 -15.09 -3.63
N ALA A 432 3.96 -15.55 -4.46
CA ALA A 432 2.97 -16.53 -4.08
C ALA A 432 2.82 -17.65 -5.13
N GLU A 433 2.27 -18.77 -4.71
CA GLU A 433 2.08 -19.95 -5.53
C GLU A 433 1.00 -19.77 -6.60
N GLU A 434 0.01 -18.90 -6.32
CA GLU A 434 -1.12 -18.58 -7.20
C GLU A 434 -1.74 -17.25 -6.81
N ASN A 435 -2.52 -16.64 -7.70
CA ASN A 435 -3.24 -15.40 -7.42
C ASN A 435 -4.61 -15.70 -6.77
N THR A 436 -4.60 -16.01 -5.48
CA THR A 436 -5.80 -16.21 -4.63
C THR A 436 -5.62 -15.49 -3.30
N ARG A 437 -6.72 -15.23 -2.57
CA ARG A 437 -6.67 -14.61 -1.24
C ARG A 437 -5.76 -15.40 -0.30
N GLU A 438 -5.97 -16.71 -0.25
CA GLU A 438 -5.23 -17.61 0.63
C GLU A 438 -3.73 -17.59 0.31
N SER A 439 -3.37 -17.71 -0.96
CA SER A 439 -1.96 -17.81 -1.36
C SER A 439 -1.22 -16.47 -1.17
N ILE A 440 -1.82 -15.34 -1.57
CA ILE A 440 -1.23 -14.00 -1.39
C ILE A 440 -1.17 -13.65 0.09
N PHE A 441 -2.23 -13.86 0.87
CA PHE A 441 -2.24 -13.57 2.30
C PHE A 441 -1.22 -14.42 3.06
N ALA A 442 -1.11 -15.72 2.76
CA ALA A 442 -0.10 -16.59 3.34
C ALA A 442 1.33 -16.15 2.99
N ALA A 443 1.56 -15.66 1.76
CA ALA A 443 2.85 -15.11 1.35
C ALA A 443 3.18 -13.81 2.09
N MET A 444 2.21 -12.93 2.30
CA MET A 444 2.34 -11.75 3.15
C MET A 444 2.66 -12.14 4.60
N ARG A 445 1.99 -13.13 5.16
CA ARG A 445 2.31 -13.69 6.50
C ARG A 445 3.74 -14.23 6.59
N ARG A 446 4.23 -14.89 5.55
CA ARG A 446 5.63 -15.36 5.44
C ARG A 446 6.61 -14.22 5.17
N LYS A 447 6.12 -13.00 4.90
CA LYS A 447 6.93 -11.83 4.56
C LYS A 447 7.74 -12.01 3.27
N GLU A 448 7.25 -12.85 2.37
CA GLU A 448 7.88 -13.08 1.06
C GLU A 448 7.43 -11.98 0.08
N THR A 449 7.75 -10.74 0.48
CA THR A 449 7.28 -9.50 -0.10
C THR A 449 8.42 -8.50 -0.26
N TYR A 450 8.22 -7.52 -1.14
CA TYR A 450 9.07 -6.34 -1.24
C TYR A 450 8.27 -5.13 -1.72
N ALA A 451 8.83 -3.94 -1.50
CA ALA A 451 8.29 -2.67 -1.97
C ALA A 451 8.93 -2.24 -3.29
N THR A 452 8.18 -1.55 -4.13
CA THR A 452 8.74 -0.71 -5.20
C THR A 452 8.20 0.71 -5.11
N SER A 453 8.91 1.67 -5.68
CA SER A 453 8.45 3.06 -5.83
C SER A 453 7.63 3.27 -7.12
N GLY A 454 6.86 2.26 -7.56
CA GLY A 454 5.99 2.29 -8.73
C GLY A 454 6.36 1.30 -9.83
N PRO A 455 7.61 1.23 -10.31
CA PRO A 455 8.03 0.27 -11.33
C PRO A 455 7.85 -1.19 -10.87
N ARG A 456 7.42 -2.06 -11.80
CA ARG A 456 7.23 -3.50 -11.52
C ARG A 456 8.55 -4.29 -11.67
N MET A 457 9.58 -3.86 -10.96
CA MET A 457 10.84 -4.62 -10.87
C MET A 457 10.59 -5.94 -10.16
N LYS A 458 11.32 -7.01 -10.58
CA LYS A 458 11.26 -8.29 -9.90
C LYS A 458 12.56 -8.49 -9.12
N VAL A 459 12.44 -8.78 -7.83
CA VAL A 459 13.57 -8.99 -6.95
C VAL A 459 13.36 -10.28 -6.17
N ARG A 460 14.40 -11.12 -6.08
CA ARG A 460 14.45 -12.29 -5.21
C ARG A 460 15.73 -12.32 -4.42
N MET A 461 15.63 -12.79 -3.18
CA MET A 461 16.76 -13.04 -2.31
C MET A 461 16.54 -14.33 -1.56
N PHE A 462 17.60 -15.17 -1.51
CA PHE A 462 17.67 -16.37 -0.68
C PHE A 462 18.93 -16.33 0.15
N GLY A 463 18.85 -16.80 1.38
CA GLY A 463 20.00 -17.04 2.25
C GLY A 463 20.13 -18.53 2.56
N GLY A 464 21.33 -19.08 2.48
CA GLY A 464 21.55 -20.51 2.73
C GLY A 464 23.00 -20.84 3.02
N TYR A 465 23.27 -22.12 3.22
CA TYR A 465 24.62 -22.63 3.42
C TYR A 465 24.94 -23.57 2.27
N GLY A 466 25.90 -23.19 1.41
CA GLY A 466 26.36 -24.04 0.31
C GLY A 466 25.76 -23.68 -1.07
N TYR A 467 25.22 -22.48 -1.26
CA TYR A 467 25.01 -21.95 -2.60
C TYR A 467 26.39 -21.70 -3.25
N ASP A 468 26.63 -22.29 -4.40
CA ASP A 468 27.81 -22.09 -5.22
C ASP A 468 27.47 -21.29 -6.50
N THR A 469 28.50 -20.90 -7.24
CA THR A 469 28.33 -20.10 -8.47
C THR A 469 27.65 -20.89 -9.59
N ASP A 470 27.74 -22.20 -9.61
CA ASP A 470 27.17 -23.05 -10.64
C ASP A 470 25.64 -23.06 -10.55
N LEU A 471 25.07 -22.70 -9.39
CA LEU A 471 23.64 -22.56 -9.18
C LEU A 471 23.02 -21.47 -10.08
N LEU A 472 23.79 -20.43 -10.44
CA LEU A 472 23.27 -19.34 -11.29
C LEU A 472 22.94 -19.78 -12.71
N ASP A 473 23.60 -20.81 -13.22
CA ASP A 473 23.39 -21.37 -14.56
C ASP A 473 22.43 -22.58 -14.56
N ASP A 474 21.91 -22.95 -13.38
CA ASP A 474 21.05 -24.13 -13.23
C ASP A 474 19.59 -23.81 -13.59
N ALA A 475 18.98 -24.63 -14.45
CA ALA A 475 17.59 -24.48 -14.86
C ALA A 475 16.60 -24.58 -13.67
N ASP A 476 16.97 -25.33 -12.63
CA ASP A 476 16.17 -25.50 -11.40
C ASP A 476 16.65 -24.59 -10.27
N MET A 477 17.37 -23.52 -10.57
CA MET A 477 17.97 -22.59 -9.60
C MET A 477 17.00 -22.22 -8.46
N ILE A 478 15.78 -21.81 -8.79
CA ILE A 478 14.80 -21.36 -7.80
C ILE A 478 14.36 -22.50 -6.88
N ALA A 479 14.05 -23.68 -7.42
CA ALA A 479 13.67 -24.84 -6.62
C ALA A 479 14.82 -25.27 -5.68
N LYS A 480 16.06 -25.25 -6.17
CA LYS A 480 17.26 -25.55 -5.38
C LYS A 480 17.53 -24.48 -4.31
N ALA A 481 17.27 -23.21 -4.62
CA ALA A 481 17.41 -22.12 -3.64
C ALA A 481 16.42 -22.29 -2.48
N TYR A 482 15.16 -22.63 -2.74
CA TYR A 482 14.18 -22.96 -1.69
C TYR A 482 14.57 -24.20 -0.89
N ALA A 483 15.10 -25.23 -1.54
CA ALA A 483 15.52 -26.46 -0.88
C ALA A 483 16.78 -26.30 0.00
N GLY A 484 17.69 -25.40 -0.38
CA GLY A 484 18.99 -25.17 0.27
C GLY A 484 19.02 -24.03 1.29
N GLY A 485 17.93 -23.29 1.47
CA GLY A 485 17.92 -22.13 2.36
C GLY A 485 16.54 -21.53 2.59
N VAL A 486 16.51 -20.25 2.88
CA VAL A 486 15.29 -19.47 3.16
C VAL A 486 15.13 -18.33 2.17
N PRO A 487 13.91 -18.02 1.72
CA PRO A 487 13.62 -16.84 0.89
C PRO A 487 13.66 -15.56 1.72
N MET A 488 13.46 -14.40 1.05
CA MET A 488 13.22 -13.11 1.72
C MET A 488 12.09 -13.24 2.75
N GLY A 489 12.22 -12.55 3.87
CA GLY A 489 11.30 -12.64 5.02
C GLY A 489 11.55 -13.84 5.95
N GLY A 490 12.35 -14.82 5.53
CA GLY A 490 12.66 -16.01 6.33
C GLY A 490 13.81 -15.83 7.32
N ASP A 491 13.91 -16.75 8.27
CA ASP A 491 14.96 -16.82 9.28
C ASP A 491 15.95 -17.93 8.96
N LEU A 492 17.20 -17.58 8.67
CA LEU A 492 18.25 -18.55 8.48
C LEU A 492 18.87 -18.94 9.82
N VAL A 493 18.67 -20.18 10.25
CA VAL A 493 19.24 -20.70 11.50
C VAL A 493 20.76 -20.71 11.40
N LYS A 494 21.45 -20.09 12.40
CA LYS A 494 22.89 -20.01 12.46
C LYS A 494 23.54 -21.42 12.48
N ASN A 495 24.55 -21.59 11.66
CA ASN A 495 25.45 -22.78 11.72
C ASN A 495 26.93 -22.35 11.84
N ASN A 496 27.87 -23.29 11.67
CA ASN A 496 29.31 -23.05 11.84
C ASN A 496 30.00 -22.49 10.58
N THR A 497 29.27 -22.32 9.47
CA THR A 497 29.79 -21.78 8.21
C THR A 497 29.18 -20.40 7.93
N ALA A 498 29.86 -19.57 7.14
CA ALA A 498 29.28 -18.32 6.67
C ALA A 498 28.14 -18.62 5.69
N PRO A 499 27.01 -17.90 5.78
CA PRO A 499 25.94 -18.04 4.80
C PRO A 499 26.35 -17.48 3.44
N SER A 500 25.80 -18.07 2.38
CA SER A 500 25.80 -17.53 1.03
C SER A 500 24.43 -16.92 0.71
N PHE A 501 24.42 -15.84 -0.06
CA PHE A 501 23.19 -15.20 -0.50
C PHE A 501 23.08 -15.28 -2.02
N LEU A 502 21.93 -15.73 -2.51
CA LEU A 502 21.54 -15.67 -3.90
C LEU A 502 20.60 -14.47 -4.08
N VAL A 503 21.00 -13.51 -4.90
CA VAL A 503 20.20 -12.32 -5.18
C VAL A 503 19.98 -12.21 -6.69
N TRP A 504 18.77 -11.93 -7.08
CA TRP A 504 18.35 -11.85 -8.46
C TRP A 504 17.39 -10.67 -8.65
N ALA A 505 17.62 -9.85 -9.69
CA ALA A 505 16.78 -8.72 -10.02
C ALA A 505 16.54 -8.60 -11.52
N MET A 506 15.32 -8.19 -11.90
CA MET A 506 14.97 -7.80 -13.27
C MET A 506 14.32 -6.43 -13.26
N ARG A 507 14.73 -5.58 -14.21
CA ARG A 507 14.08 -4.28 -14.42
C ARG A 507 12.62 -4.45 -14.87
N ASP A 508 11.82 -3.45 -14.61
CA ASP A 508 10.57 -3.26 -15.34
C ASP A 508 10.88 -2.89 -16.80
N PRO A 509 10.40 -3.64 -17.79
CA PRO A 509 10.73 -3.36 -19.20
C PRO A 509 10.22 -2.00 -19.70
N ARG A 510 9.27 -1.38 -19.00
CA ARG A 510 8.70 -0.06 -19.33
C ARG A 510 9.45 1.10 -18.68
N ASN A 511 10.37 0.82 -17.77
CA ASN A 511 11.11 1.81 -17.01
C ASN A 511 12.62 1.79 -17.30
N ALA A 512 13.37 2.66 -16.63
CA ALA A 512 14.82 2.79 -16.77
C ALA A 512 15.55 1.45 -16.49
N PRO A 513 16.73 1.24 -17.07
CA PRO A 513 17.62 0.14 -16.68
C PRO A 513 17.97 0.20 -15.19
N LEU A 514 18.25 -0.97 -14.60
CA LEU A 514 18.81 -1.03 -13.25
C LEU A 514 20.23 -0.44 -13.27
N GLN A 515 20.48 0.48 -12.36
CA GLN A 515 21.80 1.07 -12.20
C GLN A 515 22.68 0.21 -11.29
N ARG A 516 22.10 -0.30 -10.20
CA ARG A 516 22.83 -0.98 -9.14
C ARG A 516 21.95 -1.99 -8.39
N LEU A 517 22.57 -3.04 -7.90
CA LEU A 517 22.03 -3.97 -6.94
C LEU A 517 22.92 -3.93 -5.70
N GLN A 518 22.33 -3.57 -4.56
CA GLN A 518 23.05 -3.43 -3.30
C GLN A 518 22.47 -4.36 -2.22
N MET A 519 23.33 -4.77 -1.29
CA MET A 519 22.95 -5.45 -0.06
C MET A 519 23.18 -4.50 1.12
N VAL A 520 22.13 -4.20 1.86
CA VAL A 520 22.25 -3.51 3.14
C VAL A 520 22.25 -4.54 4.25
N LYS A 521 23.28 -4.54 5.08
CA LYS A 521 23.43 -5.44 6.22
C LYS A 521 23.37 -4.63 7.50
N SER A 522 22.43 -4.98 8.38
CA SER A 522 22.39 -4.49 9.75
C SER A 522 22.70 -5.60 10.73
N TRP A 523 23.41 -5.29 11.82
CA TRP A 523 23.70 -6.25 12.90
C TRP A 523 23.85 -5.53 14.24
N TYR A 524 23.72 -6.30 15.31
CA TYR A 524 23.93 -5.82 16.67
C TYR A 524 25.18 -6.48 17.25
N GLU A 525 26.13 -5.68 17.73
CA GLU A 525 27.39 -6.15 18.27
C GLU A 525 27.93 -5.20 19.34
N ASN A 526 28.38 -5.74 20.47
CA ASN A 526 29.00 -4.96 21.56
C ASN A 526 28.14 -3.80 22.11
N GLY A 527 26.82 -3.96 22.11
CA GLY A 527 25.90 -2.94 22.63
C GLY A 527 25.46 -1.90 21.59
N GLU A 528 25.92 -2.01 20.34
CA GLU A 528 25.65 -1.07 19.26
C GLU A 528 25.00 -1.75 18.05
N THR A 529 24.08 -1.04 17.41
CA THR A 529 23.56 -1.39 16.09
C THR A 529 24.51 -0.84 15.02
N ARG A 530 24.75 -1.60 13.97
CA ARG A 530 25.63 -1.24 12.85
C ARG A 530 24.97 -1.52 11.53
N GLU A 531 25.36 -0.75 10.50
CA GLU A 531 24.93 -0.91 9.12
C GLU A 531 26.14 -0.91 8.20
N ALA A 532 26.10 -1.69 7.12
CA ALA A 532 27.06 -1.65 6.02
C ALA A 532 26.34 -1.94 4.69
N LEU A 533 26.78 -1.25 3.64
CA LEU A 533 26.31 -1.40 2.28
C LEU A 533 27.35 -2.11 1.41
N TYR A 534 26.88 -3.00 0.56
CA TYR A 534 27.71 -3.75 -0.37
C TYR A 534 27.11 -3.66 -1.79
N ASP A 535 27.90 -3.18 -2.75
CA ASP A 535 27.54 -3.29 -4.16
C ASP A 535 27.67 -4.76 -4.61
N ILE A 536 26.56 -5.33 -5.06
CA ILE A 536 26.51 -6.72 -5.55
C ILE A 536 26.74 -6.75 -7.06
N ALA A 537 26.10 -5.82 -7.77
CA ALA A 537 26.26 -5.64 -9.21
C ALA A 537 25.99 -4.17 -9.57
N CYS A 538 26.74 -3.69 -10.57
CA CYS A 538 26.53 -2.36 -11.15
C CYS A 538 26.35 -2.52 -12.67
N SER A 539 25.53 -1.65 -13.27
CA SER A 539 25.54 -1.48 -14.73
C SER A 539 26.81 -0.74 -15.14
N ASP A 540 27.40 -1.10 -16.29
CA ASP A 540 28.56 -0.41 -16.86
C ASP A 540 28.21 1.02 -17.32
#